data_dd54bbcc16e6f85b77a3a7af1b4d1474
#
_entry.id   dd54bbcc16e6f85b77a3a7af1b4d1474
#
_cell.length_a   1.000
_cell.length_b   1.000
_cell.length_c   1.000
_cell.angle_alpha   90.00
_cell.angle_beta   90.00
_cell.angle_gamma   90.00
#
_symmetry.space_group_name_H-M   'P 1'
#
loop_
_entity.id
_entity.type
_entity.pdbx_description
1 polymer ?
#
loop_
_entity_poly.entity_id
_entity_poly.type
_entity_poly.pdbx_seq_one_letter_code
_entity_poly.pdbx_strand_id
1 'polypeptide(L)'
;MMLTRHEAAIRLDISQEMAKRHDIPARISEEELAELDSNPPPWLAQSRANRTGKRPVWVTLTCVVCGATENARPKKWWPQFTYLSCTEHYEDELPPVAEGLQRHEVSGIGNSFYGVIDEKLIDFS
;
A
#
# COMPACT_ATOMS: atom_id res chain seq x y z
N MET A 1 -21.01 -9.85 -8.59
CA MET A 1 -20.01 -8.91 -9.13
C MET A 1 -18.68 -9.62 -9.31
N MET A 2 -18.01 -9.40 -10.42
CA MET A 2 -16.74 -10.05 -10.70
C MET A 2 -15.58 -9.15 -10.31
N LEU A 3 -14.57 -9.73 -9.70
CA LEU A 3 -13.33 -9.05 -9.28
C LEU A 3 -12.20 -9.45 -10.21
N THR A 4 -11.23 -8.57 -10.41
CA THR A 4 -10.02 -8.91 -11.15
C THR A 4 -9.08 -9.72 -10.25
N ARG A 5 -8.11 -10.40 -10.87
CA ARG A 5 -7.05 -11.11 -10.11
C ARG A 5 -6.29 -10.14 -9.21
N HIS A 6 -6.07 -8.92 -9.66
CA HIS A 6 -5.41 -7.88 -8.88
C HIS A 6 -6.19 -7.56 -7.60
N GLU A 7 -7.49 -7.36 -7.73
CA GLU A 7 -8.36 -7.09 -6.57
C GLU A 7 -8.41 -8.28 -5.62
N ALA A 8 -8.45 -9.51 -6.17
CA ALA A 8 -8.43 -10.72 -5.37
C ALA A 8 -7.13 -10.85 -4.59
N ALA A 9 -5.99 -10.56 -5.22
CA ALA A 9 -4.69 -10.59 -4.56
C ALA A 9 -4.64 -9.61 -3.38
N ILE A 10 -5.17 -8.41 -3.56
CA ILE A 10 -5.23 -7.41 -2.50
C ILE A 10 -6.08 -7.90 -1.33
N ARG A 11 -7.25 -8.43 -1.60
CA ARG A 11 -8.16 -8.94 -0.55
C ARG A 11 -7.60 -10.15 0.19
N LEU A 12 -6.87 -11.02 -0.51
CA LEU A 12 -6.24 -12.19 0.11
C LEU A 12 -4.88 -11.87 0.73
N ASP A 13 -4.40 -10.65 0.56
CA ASP A 13 -3.07 -10.18 1.02
C ASP A 13 -1.93 -11.04 0.48
N ILE A 14 -1.95 -11.27 -0.82
CA ILE A 14 -0.92 -12.00 -1.54
C ILE A 14 -0.45 -11.18 -2.74
N SER A 15 0.73 -11.51 -3.27
CA SER A 15 1.23 -10.85 -4.48
C SER A 15 0.44 -11.32 -5.71
N GLN A 16 0.44 -10.50 -6.77
CA GLN A 16 -0.18 -10.91 -8.03
C GLN A 16 0.51 -12.13 -8.63
N GLU A 17 1.82 -12.23 -8.43
CA GLU A 17 2.60 -13.38 -8.90
C GLU A 17 2.14 -14.67 -8.22
N MET A 18 1.91 -14.62 -6.93
CA MET A 18 1.41 -15.77 -6.17
C MET A 18 -0.01 -16.14 -6.62
N ALA A 19 -0.87 -15.16 -6.84
CA ALA A 19 -2.22 -15.39 -7.34
C ALA A 19 -2.20 -16.08 -8.71
N LYS A 20 -1.30 -15.65 -9.60
CA LYS A 20 -1.14 -16.24 -10.92
C LYS A 20 -0.57 -17.66 -10.84
N ARG A 21 0.40 -17.88 -9.97
CA ARG A 21 1.05 -19.19 -9.77
C ARG A 21 0.06 -20.25 -9.30
N HIS A 22 -0.89 -19.86 -8.47
CA HIS A 22 -1.88 -20.78 -7.90
C HIS A 22 -3.24 -20.75 -8.61
N ASP A 23 -3.21 -20.34 -9.88
CA ASP A 23 -4.35 -20.42 -10.80
C ASP A 23 -5.60 -19.65 -10.34
N ILE A 24 -5.43 -18.55 -9.65
CA ILE A 24 -6.55 -17.64 -9.40
C ILE A 24 -6.94 -17.04 -10.74
N PRO A 25 -8.21 -17.19 -11.17
CA PRO A 25 -8.62 -16.74 -12.51
C PRO A 25 -8.49 -15.22 -12.66
N ALA A 26 -8.38 -14.78 -13.92
CA ALA A 26 -8.28 -13.35 -14.23
C ALA A 26 -9.49 -12.57 -13.71
N ARG A 27 -10.63 -13.24 -13.61
CA ARG A 27 -11.84 -12.71 -13.00
C ARG A 27 -12.43 -13.75 -12.08
N ILE A 28 -12.82 -13.32 -10.89
CA ILE A 28 -13.35 -14.20 -9.86
C ILE A 28 -14.58 -13.52 -9.23
N SER A 29 -15.62 -14.30 -8.92
CA SER A 29 -16.79 -13.77 -8.24
C SER A 29 -16.48 -13.50 -6.77
N GLU A 30 -17.27 -12.61 -6.15
CA GLU A 30 -17.14 -12.34 -4.72
C GLU A 30 -17.41 -13.60 -3.90
N GLU A 31 -18.32 -14.47 -4.35
CA GLU A 31 -18.65 -15.72 -3.70
C GLU A 31 -17.47 -16.69 -3.70
N GLU A 32 -16.82 -16.82 -4.86
CA GLU A 32 -15.64 -17.67 -4.98
C GLU A 32 -14.48 -17.15 -4.14
N LEU A 33 -14.31 -15.83 -4.10
CA LEU A 33 -13.28 -15.21 -3.29
C LEU A 33 -13.55 -15.42 -1.80
N ALA A 34 -14.80 -15.26 -1.38
CA ALA A 34 -15.22 -15.50 0.00
C ALA A 34 -14.96 -16.95 0.41
N GLU A 35 -15.19 -17.89 -0.50
CA GLU A 35 -14.91 -19.32 -0.27
C GLU A 35 -13.41 -19.55 -0.05
N LEU A 36 -12.56 -18.95 -0.89
CA LEU A 36 -11.11 -19.04 -0.72
C LEU A 36 -10.65 -18.44 0.60
N ASP A 37 -11.27 -17.36 1.02
CA ASP A 37 -10.91 -16.68 2.26
C ASP A 37 -11.35 -17.48 3.50
N SER A 38 -12.54 -18.08 3.45
CA SER A 38 -13.11 -18.84 4.57
C SER A 38 -12.51 -20.25 4.69
N ASN A 39 -12.24 -20.90 3.56
CA ASN A 39 -11.67 -22.24 3.50
C ASN A 39 -10.39 -22.19 2.66
N PRO A 40 -9.32 -21.57 3.17
CA PRO A 40 -8.11 -21.38 2.37
C PRO A 40 -7.48 -22.72 1.98
N PRO A 41 -7.07 -22.87 0.70
CA PRO A 41 -6.31 -24.03 0.29
C PRO A 41 -4.96 -24.07 1.03
N PRO A 42 -4.26 -25.22 1.04
CA PRO A 42 -3.01 -25.35 1.80
C PRO A 42 -1.98 -24.26 1.52
N TRP A 43 -1.81 -23.85 0.27
CA TRP A 43 -0.83 -22.80 -0.08
C TRP A 43 -1.19 -21.44 0.52
N LEU A 44 -2.48 -21.11 0.58
CA LEU A 44 -2.92 -19.83 1.15
C LEU A 44 -2.83 -19.86 2.68
N ALA A 45 -3.20 -20.99 3.30
CA ALA A 45 -3.07 -21.18 4.74
C ALA A 45 -1.60 -21.06 5.15
N GLN A 46 -0.69 -21.65 4.39
CA GLN A 46 0.75 -21.60 4.64
C GLN A 46 1.27 -20.16 4.50
N SER A 47 0.82 -19.47 3.46
CA SER A 47 1.20 -18.06 3.24
C SER A 47 0.79 -17.18 4.42
N ARG A 48 -0.44 -17.36 4.92
CA ARG A 48 -0.95 -16.61 6.07
C ARG A 48 -0.16 -16.93 7.35
N ALA A 49 0.16 -18.21 7.57
CA ALA A 49 0.95 -18.63 8.72
C ALA A 49 2.34 -18.00 8.70
N ASN A 50 2.98 -17.95 7.53
CA ASN A 50 4.31 -17.38 7.37
C ASN A 50 4.35 -15.86 7.54
N ARG A 51 3.19 -15.20 7.54
CA ARG A 51 3.10 -13.74 7.61
C ARG A 51 2.76 -13.20 8.99
N THR A 52 2.58 -14.07 9.95
CA THR A 52 2.29 -13.64 11.34
C THR A 52 3.40 -12.73 11.84
N GLY A 53 3.05 -11.50 12.21
CA GLY A 53 3.99 -10.51 12.68
C GLY A 53 4.77 -9.76 11.60
N LYS A 54 4.53 -10.04 10.32
CA LYS A 54 5.19 -9.38 9.20
C LYS A 54 4.32 -8.26 8.63
N ARG A 55 4.93 -7.37 7.83
CA ARG A 55 4.20 -6.32 7.14
C ARG A 55 3.19 -6.94 6.17
N PRO A 56 2.03 -6.31 5.97
CA PRO A 56 1.09 -6.77 4.94
C PRO A 56 1.71 -6.65 3.55
N VAL A 57 1.26 -7.49 2.62
CA VAL A 57 1.73 -7.44 1.23
C VAL A 57 1.29 -6.15 0.55
N TRP A 58 0.08 -5.69 0.86
CA TRP A 58 -0.51 -4.49 0.28
C TRP A 58 -0.81 -3.48 1.36
N VAL A 59 -0.54 -2.22 1.06
CA VAL A 59 -0.92 -1.09 1.92
C VAL A 59 -1.76 -0.12 1.11
N THR A 60 -2.64 0.59 1.79
CA THR A 60 -3.45 1.63 1.16
C THR A 60 -2.79 2.97 1.39
N LEU A 61 -2.40 3.63 0.29
CA LEU A 61 -1.87 4.99 0.33
C LEU A 61 -3.05 5.95 0.25
N THR A 62 -3.07 6.96 1.10
CA THR A 62 -4.15 7.95 1.14
C THR A 62 -3.56 9.34 1.01
N CYS A 63 -4.05 10.11 0.04
CA CYS A 63 -3.64 11.50 -0.13
C CYS A 63 -4.16 12.35 1.02
N VAL A 64 -3.28 13.12 1.66
CA VAL A 64 -3.65 13.98 2.79
C VAL A 64 -4.53 15.15 2.33
N VAL A 65 -4.45 15.54 1.06
CA VAL A 65 -5.19 16.70 0.54
C VAL A 65 -6.59 16.33 0.05
N CYS A 66 -6.69 15.32 -0.83
CA CYS A 66 -7.96 14.98 -1.48
C CYS A 66 -8.58 13.67 -1.05
N GLY A 67 -7.88 12.87 -0.26
CA GLY A 67 -8.38 11.58 0.19
C GLY A 67 -8.34 10.47 -0.85
N ALA A 68 -7.74 10.72 -2.02
CA ALA A 68 -7.57 9.68 -3.04
C ALA A 68 -6.74 8.54 -2.48
N THR A 69 -7.07 7.31 -2.87
CA THR A 69 -6.39 6.13 -2.37
C THR A 69 -5.80 5.28 -3.49
N GLU A 70 -4.72 4.58 -3.16
CA GLU A 70 -4.09 3.63 -4.06
C GLU A 70 -3.58 2.45 -3.23
N ASN A 71 -3.74 1.24 -3.74
CA ASN A 71 -3.15 0.06 -3.12
C ASN A 71 -1.77 -0.17 -3.72
N ALA A 72 -0.76 -0.29 -2.87
CA ALA A 72 0.62 -0.45 -3.32
C ALA A 72 1.35 -1.46 -2.45
N ARG A 73 2.42 -2.04 -3.00
CA ARG A 73 3.30 -2.94 -2.26
C ARG A 73 4.41 -2.11 -1.63
N PRO A 74 4.55 -2.13 -0.29
CA PRO A 74 5.61 -1.35 0.36
C PRO A 74 6.99 -1.87 -0.03
N LYS A 75 7.92 -0.95 -0.24
CA LYS A 75 9.32 -1.26 -0.52
C LYS A 75 10.13 -1.23 0.76
N LYS A 76 11.18 -2.04 0.84
CA LYS A 76 12.03 -2.09 2.03
C LYS A 76 12.71 -0.75 2.31
N TRP A 77 12.97 0.05 1.26
CA TRP A 77 13.66 1.34 1.40
C TRP A 77 12.73 2.48 1.81
N TRP A 78 11.41 2.24 1.85
CA TRP A 78 10.47 3.30 2.24
C TRP A 78 10.67 3.69 3.69
N PRO A 79 10.95 4.97 3.96
CA PRO A 79 10.97 5.47 5.33
C PRO A 79 9.54 5.62 5.86
N GLN A 80 9.41 6.00 7.11
CA GLN A 80 8.12 6.32 7.68
C GLN A 80 7.74 7.74 7.24
N PHE A 81 6.63 7.87 6.55
CA PHE A 81 6.18 9.16 6.02
C PHE A 81 5.28 9.89 7.02
N THR A 82 5.42 11.22 7.09
CA THR A 82 4.50 12.06 7.85
C THR A 82 3.19 12.18 7.10
N TYR A 83 3.27 12.41 5.78
CA TYR A 83 2.12 12.50 4.88
C TYR A 83 2.40 11.78 3.58
N LEU A 84 1.31 11.42 2.88
CA LEU A 84 1.38 10.97 1.50
C LEU A 84 0.48 11.89 0.69
N SER A 85 0.89 12.22 -0.52
CA SER A 85 0.10 13.06 -1.43
C SER A 85 0.14 12.48 -2.83
N CYS A 86 -0.97 12.57 -3.55
CA CYS A 86 -0.97 12.25 -4.98
C CYS A 86 -0.27 13.37 -5.75
N THR A 87 0.18 13.05 -6.98
CA THR A 87 0.98 13.97 -7.78
C THR A 87 0.20 15.13 -8.40
N GLU A 88 -1.11 15.21 -8.13
CA GLU A 88 -1.99 16.25 -8.68
C GLU A 88 -2.03 17.53 -7.86
N HIS A 89 -1.34 17.57 -6.73
CA HIS A 89 -1.35 18.73 -5.84
C HIS A 89 -0.02 19.43 -5.83
N TYR A 90 -0.08 20.73 -5.58
CA TYR A 90 1.10 21.56 -5.38
C TYR A 90 1.50 21.54 -3.91
N GLU A 91 2.74 21.91 -3.66
CA GLU A 91 3.30 21.91 -2.31
C GLU A 91 2.50 22.78 -1.32
N ASP A 92 1.94 23.90 -1.80
CA ASP A 92 1.16 24.81 -0.97
C ASP A 92 -0.20 24.27 -0.55
N GLU A 93 -0.67 23.17 -1.19
CA GLU A 93 -1.91 22.52 -0.82
C GLU A 93 -1.73 21.54 0.35
N LEU A 94 -0.49 21.22 0.68
CA LEU A 94 -0.17 20.32 1.79
C LEU A 94 -0.26 21.06 3.13
N PRO A 95 -0.45 20.34 4.25
CA PRO A 95 -0.39 20.96 5.56
C PRO A 95 0.95 21.71 5.74
N PRO A 96 0.96 22.87 6.38
CA PRO A 96 2.19 23.62 6.57
C PRO A 96 3.18 22.89 7.45
N VAL A 97 4.47 23.11 7.21
CA VAL A 97 5.54 22.55 8.02
C VAL A 97 5.52 23.21 9.41
N ALA A 98 5.51 22.40 10.46
CA ALA A 98 5.52 22.93 11.81
C ALA A 98 6.86 23.65 12.10
N GLU A 99 6.81 24.60 13.01
CA GLU A 99 8.01 25.35 13.41
C GLU A 99 9.08 24.39 13.94
N GLY A 100 10.30 24.59 13.49
CA GLY A 100 11.43 23.74 13.87
C GLY A 100 11.60 22.47 13.07
N LEU A 101 10.73 22.23 12.08
CA LEU A 101 10.82 21.08 11.21
C LEU A 101 11.20 21.49 9.79
N GLN A 102 11.79 20.56 9.07
CA GLN A 102 12.06 20.72 7.64
C GLN A 102 11.34 19.60 6.90
N ARG A 103 10.96 19.89 5.67
CA ARG A 103 10.20 18.95 4.85
C ARG A 103 11.06 18.36 3.74
N HIS A 104 10.98 17.02 3.62
CA HIS A 104 11.59 16.28 2.52
C HIS A 104 10.51 15.57 1.72
N GLU A 105 10.69 15.51 0.41
CA GLU A 105 9.80 14.81 -0.48
C GLU A 105 10.50 13.60 -1.07
N VAL A 106 9.78 12.47 -1.11
CA VAL A 106 10.29 11.22 -1.67
C VAL A 106 9.36 10.81 -2.80
N SER A 107 9.85 10.83 -4.03
CA SER A 107 9.08 10.42 -5.20
C SER A 107 9.10 8.89 -5.36
N GLY A 108 8.21 8.39 -6.22
CA GLY A 108 8.17 6.95 -6.54
C GLY A 108 7.43 6.11 -5.54
N ILE A 109 6.50 6.69 -4.80
CA ILE A 109 5.64 5.96 -3.88
C ILE A 109 4.38 5.53 -4.63
N GLY A 110 4.22 4.23 -4.86
CA GLY A 110 3.15 3.73 -5.71
C GLY A 110 3.28 4.24 -7.14
N ASN A 111 2.17 4.41 -7.83
CA ASN A 111 2.14 4.90 -9.22
C ASN A 111 1.88 6.41 -9.32
N SER A 112 1.17 6.98 -8.36
CA SER A 112 0.68 8.35 -8.43
C SER A 112 0.85 9.12 -7.13
N PHE A 113 1.74 8.68 -6.25
CA PHE A 113 1.94 9.27 -4.94
C PHE A 113 3.39 9.66 -4.72
N TYR A 114 3.60 10.60 -3.82
CA TYR A 114 4.91 10.88 -3.24
C TYR A 114 4.78 10.97 -1.72
N GLY A 115 5.86 10.67 -1.01
CA GLY A 115 5.89 10.74 0.44
C GLY A 115 6.46 12.06 0.92
N VAL A 116 5.95 12.54 2.04
CA VAL A 116 6.40 13.77 2.68
C VAL A 116 6.87 13.43 4.09
N ILE A 117 8.07 13.86 4.42
CA ILE A 117 8.67 13.63 5.74
C ILE A 117 8.98 14.99 6.36
N ASP A 118 8.32 15.30 7.47
CA ASP A 118 8.60 16.50 8.26
C ASP A 118 9.43 16.04 9.46
N GLU A 119 10.67 16.44 9.51
CA GLU A 119 11.58 16.04 10.57
C GLU A 119 12.32 17.23 11.17
N LYS A 120 12.90 17.05 12.35
CA LYS A 120 13.61 18.13 13.02
C LYS A 120 14.79 18.60 12.19
N LEU A 121 14.98 19.91 12.16
CA LEU A 121 16.17 20.50 11.59
C LEU A 121 17.38 20.00 12.35
N ILE A 122 18.37 19.49 11.59
CA ILE A 122 19.64 19.07 12.19
C ILE A 122 20.49 20.30 12.38
N ASP A 123 20.84 20.55 13.62
CA ASP A 123 21.73 21.68 13.96
C ASP A 123 23.17 21.19 13.94
N PHE A 124 23.94 21.67 13.00
CA PHE A 124 25.35 21.34 12.85
C PHE A 124 26.27 22.36 13.53
N SER A 125 25.81 22.94 14.58
CA SER A 125 26.63 23.90 15.32
C SER A 125 27.76 23.24 16.10
#